data_4359c894ce324475515514e552f0b9d6
#
_entry.id   4359c894ce324475515514e552f0b9d6
#
_cell.length_a   1.000
_cell.length_b   1.000
_cell.length_c   1.000
_cell.angle_alpha   90.00
_cell.angle_beta   90.00
_cell.angle_gamma   90.00
#
_symmetry.space_group_name_H-M   'P 1'
#
loop_
_entity.id
_entity.type
_entity.pdbx_description
1 polymer ?
#
loop_
_entity_poly.entity_id
_entity_poly.type
_entity_poly.pdbx_seq_one_letter_code
_entity_poly.pdbx_strand_id
1 'polypeptide(L)'
;MIKIKTLTNNDFNEYKRLVSTVNEEFTQDLHYSQTMTDTLIHDILNQGSPKCIVFGCYENEALIATAALEQIRYVGKEHKSLIKYNFVTNNDKSINSELINYIINYARQNNYESLLTSIVSNNIGAKVFYSALGFDILGFEKNAIKIGNTYFDEHWLFYDLINK
;
A
#
# COMPACT_ATOMS: atom_id res chain seq x y z
N MET A 1 4.26 -1.44 21.96
CA MET A 1 4.74 -0.21 21.30
C MET A 1 4.92 -0.50 19.81
N ILE A 2 4.35 0.33 18.99
CA ILE A 2 4.42 0.21 17.54
C ILE A 2 5.70 0.90 17.04
N LYS A 3 6.40 0.24 16.13
CA LYS A 3 7.59 0.77 15.47
C LYS A 3 7.45 0.65 13.96
N ILE A 4 7.57 1.76 13.25
CA ILE A 4 7.55 1.77 11.79
C ILE A 4 8.99 1.88 11.27
N LYS A 5 9.35 1.00 10.34
CA LYS A 5 10.68 0.98 9.73
C LYS A 5 10.61 0.59 8.26
N THR A 6 11.67 0.88 7.53
CA THR A 6 11.88 0.37 6.18
C THR A 6 12.17 -1.14 6.22
N LEU A 7 11.54 -1.90 5.36
CA LEU A 7 11.75 -3.34 5.24
C LEU A 7 12.81 -3.67 4.20
N THR A 8 13.50 -4.79 4.44
CA THR A 8 14.51 -5.37 3.53
C THR A 8 14.25 -6.87 3.41
N ASN A 9 15.07 -7.59 2.65
CA ASN A 9 15.00 -9.06 2.60
C ASN A 9 15.19 -9.74 3.94
N ASN A 10 15.78 -9.07 4.92
CA ASN A 10 15.86 -9.61 6.28
C ASN A 10 14.48 -9.77 6.92
N ASP A 11 13.48 -9.06 6.41
CA ASP A 11 12.09 -9.11 6.89
C ASP A 11 11.23 -10.11 6.09
N PHE A 12 11.82 -10.90 5.19
CA PHE A 12 11.10 -11.79 4.29
C PHE A 12 10.13 -12.74 5.03
N ASN A 13 10.61 -13.41 6.07
CA ASN A 13 9.79 -14.39 6.80
C ASN A 13 8.58 -13.75 7.46
N GLU A 14 8.76 -12.59 8.09
CA GLU A 14 7.68 -11.84 8.72
C GLU A 14 6.71 -11.27 7.67
N TYR A 15 7.23 -10.78 6.55
CA TYR A 15 6.41 -10.31 5.44
C TYR A 15 5.53 -11.43 4.89
N LYS A 16 6.12 -12.59 4.61
CA LYS A 16 5.39 -13.77 4.13
C LYS A 16 4.32 -14.23 5.13
N ARG A 17 4.67 -14.24 6.42
CA ARG A 17 3.73 -14.58 7.48
C ARG A 17 2.54 -13.62 7.50
N LEU A 18 2.81 -12.32 7.45
CA LEU A 18 1.77 -11.29 7.42
C LEU A 18 0.83 -11.49 6.23
N VAL A 19 1.37 -11.59 5.03
CA VAL A 19 0.57 -11.75 3.80
C VAL A 19 -0.31 -13.00 3.86
N SER A 20 0.17 -14.09 4.46
CA SER A 20 -0.62 -15.33 4.59
C SER A 20 -1.78 -15.23 5.58
N THR A 21 -1.78 -14.24 6.45
CA THR A 21 -2.81 -14.04 7.50
C THR A 21 -3.72 -12.85 7.23
N VAL A 22 -3.49 -12.11 6.14
CA VAL A 22 -4.27 -10.91 5.82
C VAL A 22 -5.72 -11.25 5.48
N ASN A 23 -6.62 -10.49 6.05
CA ASN A 23 -8.01 -10.48 5.63
C ASN A 23 -8.18 -9.56 4.44
N GLU A 24 -8.83 -10.05 3.39
CA GLU A 24 -8.94 -9.38 2.09
C GLU A 24 -9.70 -8.05 2.11
N GLU A 25 -10.45 -7.74 3.16
CA GLU A 25 -11.24 -6.51 3.24
C GLU A 25 -10.43 -5.22 3.15
N PHE A 26 -9.15 -5.23 3.54
CA PHE A 26 -8.30 -4.04 3.56
C PHE A 26 -7.17 -4.07 2.55
N THR A 27 -6.99 -5.18 1.85
CA THR A 27 -6.01 -5.20 0.77
C THR A 27 -6.55 -4.42 -0.41
N GLN A 28 -5.72 -3.58 -0.99
CA GLN A 28 -6.04 -2.87 -2.22
C GLN A 28 -6.42 -3.84 -3.33
N ASP A 29 -5.78 -5.01 -3.32
CA ASP A 29 -5.99 -6.08 -4.28
C ASP A 29 -6.50 -7.33 -3.55
N LEU A 30 -7.79 -7.56 -3.63
CA LEU A 30 -8.51 -8.63 -2.93
C LEU A 30 -7.94 -10.05 -3.17
N HIS A 31 -7.05 -10.22 -4.11
CA HIS A 31 -6.53 -11.55 -4.46
C HIS A 31 -5.01 -11.63 -4.36
N TYR A 32 -4.35 -10.58 -3.87
CA TYR A 32 -2.89 -10.55 -3.79
C TYR A 32 -2.32 -11.65 -2.88
N SER A 33 -2.96 -11.88 -1.74
CA SER A 33 -2.50 -12.92 -0.82
C SER A 33 -2.46 -14.30 -1.46
N GLN A 34 -3.35 -14.56 -2.43
CA GLN A 34 -3.41 -15.84 -3.15
C GLN A 34 -2.36 -15.94 -4.27
N THR A 35 -1.84 -14.81 -4.74
CA THR A 35 -0.89 -14.72 -5.85
C THR A 35 0.54 -14.36 -5.42
N MET A 36 0.76 -14.09 -4.14
CA MET A 36 2.07 -13.74 -3.60
C MET A 36 2.98 -14.95 -3.54
N THR A 37 3.91 -15.04 -4.48
CA THR A 37 4.96 -16.06 -4.48
C THR A 37 6.17 -15.55 -3.71
N ASP A 38 7.04 -16.47 -3.28
CA ASP A 38 8.31 -16.11 -2.63
C ASP A 38 9.15 -15.22 -3.53
N THR A 39 9.20 -15.51 -4.84
CA THR A 39 9.92 -14.68 -5.81
C THR A 39 9.38 -13.26 -5.83
N LEU A 40 8.06 -13.08 -5.88
CA LEU A 40 7.46 -11.74 -5.86
C LEU A 40 7.76 -11.00 -4.56
N ILE A 41 7.70 -11.67 -3.41
CA ILE A 41 8.02 -11.05 -2.12
C ILE A 41 9.48 -10.60 -2.10
N HIS A 42 10.42 -11.43 -2.58
CA HIS A 42 11.82 -11.04 -2.69
C HIS A 42 11.99 -9.83 -3.61
N ASP A 43 11.31 -9.79 -4.73
CA ASP A 43 11.36 -8.66 -5.66
C ASP A 43 10.86 -7.37 -5.01
N ILE A 44 9.75 -7.44 -4.27
CA ILE A 44 9.20 -6.30 -3.54
C ILE A 44 10.20 -5.78 -2.51
N LEU A 45 10.80 -6.67 -1.72
CA LEU A 45 11.72 -6.31 -0.63
C LEU A 45 13.11 -5.91 -1.13
N ASN A 46 13.52 -6.37 -2.32
CA ASN A 46 14.81 -6.08 -2.94
C ASN A 46 14.83 -4.85 -3.83
N GLN A 47 13.74 -4.15 -3.97
CA GLN A 47 13.72 -3.03 -4.92
C GLN A 47 14.76 -1.97 -4.64
N GLY A 48 15.38 -1.95 -3.44
CA GLY A 48 16.64 -1.25 -3.11
C GLY A 48 16.83 0.15 -3.68
N SER A 49 15.83 0.62 -4.41
CA SER A 49 15.81 1.93 -5.03
C SER A 49 15.29 2.95 -4.02
N PRO A 50 15.92 4.11 -3.89
CA PRO A 50 15.38 5.18 -3.08
C PRO A 50 13.98 5.63 -3.56
N LYS A 51 13.55 5.17 -4.74
CA LYS A 51 12.27 5.53 -5.36
C LYS A 51 11.17 4.53 -5.12
N CYS A 52 11.48 3.37 -4.54
CA CYS A 52 10.50 2.40 -4.07
C CYS A 52 10.92 1.90 -2.68
N ILE A 53 10.13 2.22 -1.68
CA ILE A 53 10.42 1.91 -0.29
C ILE A 53 9.25 1.12 0.28
N VAL A 54 9.56 0.01 0.96
CA VAL A 54 8.57 -0.76 1.69
C VAL A 54 8.67 -0.41 3.16
N PHE A 55 7.57 0.03 3.75
CA PHE A 55 7.46 0.34 5.17
C PHE A 55 6.72 -0.79 5.88
N GLY A 56 7.16 -1.09 7.09
CA GLY A 56 6.51 -2.07 7.95
C GLY A 56 6.27 -1.52 9.34
N CYS A 57 5.13 -1.89 9.90
CA CYS A 57 4.75 -1.59 11.28
C CYS A 57 4.94 -2.84 12.11
N TYR A 58 5.81 -2.75 13.10
CA TYR A 58 6.14 -3.85 14.02
C TYR A 58 5.57 -3.60 15.40
N GLU A 59 5.03 -4.65 16.00
CA GLU A 59 4.65 -4.70 17.41
C GLU A 59 5.22 -5.97 18.02
N ASN A 60 6.02 -5.83 19.08
CA ASN A 60 6.63 -6.98 19.77
C ASN A 60 7.33 -7.96 18.81
N GLU A 61 8.14 -7.44 17.90
CA GLU A 61 8.90 -8.20 16.91
C GLU A 61 8.04 -8.86 15.81
N ALA A 62 6.73 -8.69 15.82
CA ALA A 62 5.84 -9.18 14.76
C ALA A 62 5.51 -8.05 13.78
N LEU A 63 5.63 -8.32 12.50
CA LEU A 63 5.16 -7.42 11.44
C LEU A 63 3.64 -7.49 11.38
N ILE A 64 2.97 -6.38 11.63
CA ILE A 64 1.51 -6.33 11.71
C ILE A 64 0.86 -5.51 10.59
N ALA A 65 1.64 -4.67 9.91
CA ALA A 65 1.15 -3.94 8.73
C ALA A 65 2.33 -3.60 7.81
N THR A 66 2.06 -3.48 6.53
CA THR A 66 3.04 -3.06 5.53
C THR A 66 2.37 -2.28 4.41
N ALA A 67 3.13 -1.39 3.79
CA ALA A 67 2.76 -0.72 2.54
C ALA A 67 4.02 -0.24 1.83
N ALA A 68 3.98 -0.18 0.52
CA ALA A 68 5.07 0.32 -0.30
C ALA A 68 4.74 1.70 -0.86
N LEU A 69 5.75 2.55 -0.97
CA LEU A 69 5.69 3.85 -1.63
C LEU A 69 6.63 3.84 -2.83
N GLU A 70 6.09 4.06 -4.02
CA GLU A 70 6.88 4.06 -5.25
C GLU A 70 6.71 5.37 -6.00
N GLN A 71 7.82 5.99 -6.40
CA GLN A 71 7.78 7.15 -7.27
C GLN A 71 7.32 6.76 -8.68
N ILE A 72 6.43 7.55 -9.27
CA ILE A 72 6.08 7.39 -10.68
C ILE A 72 7.21 7.97 -11.53
N ARG A 73 7.90 7.12 -12.29
CA ARG A 73 9.15 7.47 -12.99
C ARG A 73 8.96 7.86 -14.46
N TYR A 74 7.79 8.36 -14.82
CA TYR A 74 7.57 8.92 -16.15
C TYR A 74 7.92 10.40 -16.15
N VAL A 75 8.49 10.87 -17.25
CA VAL A 75 8.82 12.29 -17.43
C VAL A 75 7.58 13.16 -17.19
N GLY A 76 7.73 14.14 -16.33
CA GLY A 76 6.63 15.02 -15.94
C GLY A 76 5.71 14.48 -14.85
N LYS A 77 5.97 13.27 -14.33
CA LYS A 77 5.16 12.65 -13.27
C LYS A 77 5.95 12.31 -12.01
N GLU A 78 7.21 12.70 -11.94
CA GLU A 78 8.11 12.35 -10.84
C GLU A 78 7.72 12.98 -9.49
N HIS A 79 6.84 13.99 -9.51
CA HIS A 79 6.27 14.60 -8.31
C HIS A 79 5.17 13.75 -7.68
N LYS A 80 4.80 12.65 -8.31
CA LYS A 80 3.76 11.72 -7.83
C LYS A 80 4.37 10.44 -7.32
N SER A 81 3.71 9.86 -6.34
CA SER A 81 4.05 8.54 -5.81
C SER A 81 2.80 7.68 -5.64
N LEU A 82 3.01 6.38 -5.60
CA LEU A 82 1.96 5.37 -5.55
C LEU A 82 2.11 4.56 -4.26
N ILE A 83 1.05 4.45 -3.49
CA ILE A 83 0.96 3.50 -2.37
C ILE A 83 0.42 2.20 -2.91
N LYS A 84 1.12 1.09 -2.63
CA LYS A 84 0.71 -0.25 -3.03
C LYS A 84 1.12 -1.30 -2.00
N TYR A 85 0.61 -2.53 -2.15
CA TYR A 85 0.90 -3.64 -1.24
C TYR A 85 0.59 -3.30 0.22
N ASN A 86 -0.57 -2.71 0.47
CA ASN A 86 -1.01 -2.37 1.83
C ASN A 86 -1.73 -3.57 2.46
N PHE A 87 -1.04 -4.21 3.39
CA PHE A 87 -1.56 -5.35 4.14
C PHE A 87 -1.55 -5.03 5.63
N VAL A 88 -2.58 -5.46 6.34
CA VAL A 88 -2.69 -5.25 7.78
C VAL A 88 -3.33 -6.44 8.46
N THR A 89 -2.78 -6.83 9.61
CA THR A 89 -3.30 -7.92 10.44
C THR A 89 -4.68 -7.56 11.01
N ASN A 90 -5.60 -8.53 10.96
CA ASN A 90 -6.93 -8.43 11.60
C ASN A 90 -7.75 -7.20 11.18
N ASN A 91 -7.52 -6.66 10.00
CA ASN A 91 -8.19 -5.43 9.53
C ASN A 91 -8.09 -4.27 10.52
N ASP A 92 -6.96 -4.15 11.21
CA ASP A 92 -6.78 -3.11 12.22
C ASP A 92 -6.61 -1.74 11.58
N LYS A 93 -7.72 -1.00 11.55
CA LYS A 93 -7.78 0.35 10.97
C LYS A 93 -6.88 1.34 11.69
N SER A 94 -6.74 1.20 13.01
CA SER A 94 -5.92 2.10 13.80
C SER A 94 -4.44 1.97 13.43
N ILE A 95 -3.94 0.74 13.39
CA ILE A 95 -2.56 0.45 13.00
C ILE A 95 -2.31 0.88 11.55
N ASN A 96 -3.24 0.55 10.65
CA ASN A 96 -3.08 0.94 9.25
C ASN A 96 -3.13 2.46 9.06
N SER A 97 -3.93 3.17 9.84
CA SER A 97 -3.93 4.64 9.84
C SER A 97 -2.58 5.22 10.26
N GLU A 98 -1.96 4.65 11.28
CA GLU A 98 -0.62 5.10 11.70
C GLU A 98 0.41 4.88 10.59
N LEU A 99 0.38 3.71 9.94
CA LEU A 99 1.29 3.40 8.84
C LEU A 99 1.09 4.35 7.65
N ILE A 100 -0.15 4.54 7.19
CA ILE A 100 -0.42 5.39 6.04
C ILE A 100 -0.13 6.86 6.35
N ASN A 101 -0.44 7.34 7.55
CA ASN A 101 -0.06 8.70 7.97
C ASN A 101 1.45 8.89 8.01
N TYR A 102 2.19 7.88 8.45
CA TYR A 102 3.65 7.90 8.41
C TYR A 102 4.15 8.05 6.95
N ILE A 103 3.56 7.30 6.02
CA ILE A 103 3.91 7.37 4.59
C ILE A 103 3.54 8.74 4.00
N ILE A 104 2.39 9.30 4.35
CA ILE A 104 1.98 10.65 3.93
C ILE A 104 3.03 11.68 4.37
N ASN A 105 3.46 11.62 5.62
CA ASN A 105 4.47 12.53 6.15
C ASN A 105 5.84 12.32 5.48
N TYR A 106 6.23 11.08 5.29
CA TYR A 106 7.45 10.73 4.56
C TYR A 106 7.44 11.31 3.13
N ALA A 107 6.34 11.11 2.40
CA ALA A 107 6.18 11.61 1.04
C ALA A 107 6.28 13.15 0.98
N ARG A 108 5.65 13.83 1.94
CA ARG A 108 5.72 15.28 2.05
C ARG A 108 7.15 15.76 2.30
N GLN A 109 7.88 15.10 3.19
CA GLN A 109 9.27 15.44 3.50
C GLN A 109 10.23 15.17 2.33
N ASN A 110 9.86 14.29 1.43
CA ASN A 110 10.64 13.95 0.23
C ASN A 110 10.14 14.65 -1.03
N ASN A 111 9.39 15.74 -0.86
CA ASN A 111 8.96 16.66 -1.92
C ASN A 111 8.01 16.05 -2.95
N TYR A 112 7.29 14.98 -2.61
CA TYR A 112 6.18 14.54 -3.43
C TYR A 112 5.02 15.52 -3.28
N GLU A 113 4.28 15.72 -4.35
CA GLU A 113 3.15 16.65 -4.39
C GLU A 113 1.81 15.94 -4.33
N SER A 114 1.77 14.65 -4.70
CA SER A 114 0.57 13.83 -4.58
C SER A 114 0.88 12.37 -4.35
N LEU A 115 -0.03 11.71 -3.62
CA LEU A 115 -0.07 10.27 -3.45
C LEU A 115 -1.24 9.70 -4.21
N LEU A 116 -1.01 8.60 -4.90
CA LEU A 116 -2.04 7.83 -5.58
C LEU A 116 -2.15 6.44 -4.95
N THR A 117 -3.34 5.91 -4.96
CA THR A 117 -3.59 4.50 -4.63
C THR A 117 -4.83 4.03 -5.36
N SER A 118 -4.96 2.74 -5.59
CA SER A 118 -6.16 2.15 -6.19
C SER A 118 -6.76 1.10 -5.28
N ILE A 119 -8.06 0.97 -5.33
CA ILE A 119 -8.81 -0.05 -4.58
C ILE A 119 -9.82 -0.71 -5.51
N VAL A 120 -10.10 -1.98 -5.29
CA VAL A 120 -11.16 -2.67 -6.02
C VAL A 120 -12.49 -1.97 -5.73
N SER A 121 -13.29 -1.72 -6.77
CA SER A 121 -14.45 -0.83 -6.70
C SER A 121 -15.52 -1.27 -5.70
N ASN A 122 -15.61 -2.56 -5.41
CA ASN A 122 -16.55 -3.10 -4.43
C ASN A 122 -15.96 -3.22 -3.01
N ASN A 123 -14.70 -2.81 -2.80
CA ASN A 123 -14.09 -2.79 -1.48
C ASN A 123 -14.47 -1.50 -0.73
N ILE A 124 -15.67 -1.52 -0.17
CA ILE A 124 -16.24 -0.35 0.54
C ILE A 124 -15.42 -0.02 1.79
N GLY A 125 -14.93 -1.04 2.50
CA GLY A 125 -14.12 -0.83 3.70
C GLY A 125 -12.84 -0.04 3.42
N ALA A 126 -12.11 -0.38 2.35
CA ALA A 126 -10.93 0.35 1.93
C ALA A 126 -11.26 1.79 1.48
N LYS A 127 -12.35 1.96 0.75
CA LYS A 127 -12.80 3.28 0.31
C LYS A 127 -13.08 4.20 1.50
N VAL A 128 -13.81 3.73 2.49
CA VAL A 128 -14.10 4.48 3.72
C VAL A 128 -12.82 4.80 4.48
N PHE A 129 -11.92 3.82 4.59
CA PHE A 129 -10.65 3.98 5.29
C PHE A 129 -9.80 5.10 4.67
N TYR A 130 -9.55 5.06 3.37
CA TYR A 130 -8.73 6.07 2.69
C TYR A 130 -9.41 7.44 2.65
N SER A 131 -10.74 7.47 2.48
CA SER A 131 -11.50 8.71 2.53
C SER A 131 -11.37 9.40 3.88
N ALA A 132 -11.42 8.64 4.98
CA ALA A 132 -11.25 9.18 6.33
C ALA A 132 -9.84 9.76 6.56
N LEU A 133 -8.83 9.26 5.84
CA LEU A 133 -7.47 9.81 5.89
C LEU A 133 -7.30 11.08 5.04
N GLY A 134 -8.26 11.42 4.21
CA GLY A 134 -8.22 12.60 3.36
C GLY A 134 -7.95 12.34 1.88
N PHE A 135 -8.01 11.09 1.44
CA PHE A 135 -7.94 10.76 0.01
C PHE A 135 -9.26 11.07 -0.67
N ASP A 136 -9.18 11.62 -1.86
CA ASP A 136 -10.32 11.90 -2.72
C ASP A 136 -10.38 10.92 -3.88
N ILE A 137 -11.57 10.66 -4.43
CA ILE A 137 -11.72 9.83 -5.61
C ILE A 137 -11.22 10.60 -6.83
N LEU A 138 -10.23 10.03 -7.53
CA LEU A 138 -9.70 10.59 -8.76
C LEU A 138 -10.47 10.08 -9.98
N GLY A 139 -10.83 8.81 -10.01
CA GLY A 139 -11.51 8.22 -11.14
C GLY A 139 -11.81 6.74 -10.99
N PHE A 140 -12.39 6.17 -12.03
CA PHE A 140 -12.81 4.78 -12.12
C PHE A 140 -12.12 4.12 -13.33
N GLU A 141 -11.60 2.94 -13.13
CA GLU A 141 -11.00 2.12 -14.19
C GLU A 141 -11.75 0.80 -14.31
N LYS A 142 -12.37 0.59 -15.46
CA LYS A 142 -13.05 -0.66 -15.77
C LYS A 142 -12.04 -1.73 -16.14
N ASN A 143 -12.26 -2.96 -15.63
CA ASN A 143 -11.39 -4.11 -15.91
C ASN A 143 -9.92 -3.85 -15.58
N ALA A 144 -9.67 -3.18 -14.47
CA ALA A 144 -8.33 -2.80 -14.03
C ALA A 144 -7.47 -3.99 -13.63
N ILE A 145 -8.09 -5.04 -13.09
CA ILE A 145 -7.40 -6.26 -12.64
C ILE A 145 -8.01 -7.46 -13.38
N LYS A 146 -7.13 -8.35 -13.81
CA LYS A 146 -7.55 -9.64 -14.40
C LYS A 146 -6.87 -10.78 -13.62
N ILE A 147 -7.69 -11.65 -13.05
CA ILE A 147 -7.23 -12.86 -12.36
C ILE A 147 -7.93 -14.06 -13.01
N GLY A 148 -7.14 -14.91 -13.68
CA GLY A 148 -7.72 -15.95 -14.52
C GLY A 148 -8.58 -15.33 -15.63
N ASN A 149 -9.87 -15.65 -15.64
CA ASN A 149 -10.85 -15.08 -16.58
C ASN A 149 -11.79 -14.05 -15.91
N THR A 150 -11.51 -13.65 -14.68
CA THR A 150 -12.33 -12.70 -13.94
C THR A 150 -11.68 -11.32 -13.94
N TYR A 151 -12.49 -10.29 -14.19
CA TYR A 151 -12.06 -8.90 -14.19
C TYR A 151 -12.63 -8.17 -12.98
N PHE A 152 -11.85 -7.23 -12.46
CA PHE A 152 -12.27 -6.35 -11.36
C PHE A 152 -12.03 -4.91 -11.76
N ASP A 153 -12.97 -4.06 -11.38
CA ASP A 153 -12.85 -2.61 -11.59
C ASP A 153 -12.18 -1.97 -10.38
N GLU A 154 -11.51 -0.85 -10.60
CA GLU A 154 -10.85 -0.11 -9.53
C GLU A 154 -11.34 1.34 -9.48
N HIS A 155 -11.33 1.91 -8.27
CA HIS A 155 -11.30 3.34 -8.07
C HIS A 155 -9.86 3.78 -7.81
N TRP A 156 -9.45 4.86 -8.47
CA TRP A 156 -8.22 5.57 -8.17
C TRP A 156 -8.51 6.67 -7.17
N LEU A 157 -7.64 6.75 -6.15
CA LEU A 157 -7.71 7.73 -5.09
C LEU A 157 -6.44 8.56 -5.09
N PHE A 158 -6.53 9.83 -4.67
CA PHE A 158 -5.36 10.66 -4.53
C PHE A 158 -5.40 11.50 -3.25
N TYR A 159 -4.22 11.81 -2.75
CA TYR A 159 -4.01 12.71 -1.62
C TYR A 159 -3.16 13.89 -2.08
N ASP A 160 -3.68 15.09 -1.91
CA ASP A 160 -2.99 16.33 -2.29
C ASP A 160 -2.03 16.73 -1.17
N LEU A 161 -0.72 16.53 -1.38
CA LEU A 161 0.31 16.82 -0.38
C LEU A 161 0.62 18.32 -0.27
N ILE A 162 0.19 19.12 -1.24
CA ILE A 162 0.42 20.57 -1.25
C ILE A 162 -0.62 21.30 -0.41
N ASN A 163 -1.90 20.93 -0.57
CA ASN A 163 -3.03 21.64 0.02
C ASN A 163 -3.61 20.99 1.28
N LYS A 164 -3.05 19.86 1.69
CA LYS A 164 -3.52 19.14 2.91
C LYS A 164 -2.43 18.90 3.98
#